data_0efee02fdbf1199d3e885c9d874ec131
#
_entry.id   0efee02fdbf1199d3e885c9d874ec131
#
_cell.length_a   1.000
_cell.length_b   1.000
_cell.length_c   1.000
_cell.angle_alpha   90.00
_cell.angle_beta   90.00
_cell.angle_gamma   90.00
#
_symmetry.space_group_name_H-M   'P 1'
#
loop_
_entity.id
_entity.type
_entity.pdbx_description
1 polymer ?
#
loop_
_entity_poly.entity_id
_entity_poly.type
_entity_poly.pdbx_seq_one_letter_code
_entity_poly.pdbx_strand_id
1 'polypeptide(L)'
;AVTTLVFKWLRQPLVLGYVVAGLLVGPHTSLLPTVADLENIHTWSEIGVIFLLFALGLEFSFRKLAKVGGSASITAVVEASGMLAIGYLTGRAMGWNTMDSLFLGGILSVSSTTIIIRAFDELGLKTQGFAVLVFGVLVVEDLVAILLMVLLSTVAVSQQFSGTELFFALGKLGIFLVLWFVGGILLIPTLLNRTRKLMNDEMLLVVSIALCLGMVYLAAQAGFSSALGAFIMGSLLAETVMAEKIEHLTKPVKDLFAAIFFVSVGMLIDPKASLFLIGTEMDYEEEKLKSGFVFKNPNEKGRCGCGESFHV
;
A
#
# COMPACT_ATOMS: atom_id res chain seq x y z
N ALA A 1 -17.17 12.46 6.63
CA ALA A 1 -18.55 11.96 6.41
C ALA A 1 -19.21 12.60 5.18
N VAL A 2 -19.34 13.93 5.09
CA VAL A 2 -20.00 14.57 3.94
C VAL A 2 -19.29 14.26 2.63
N THR A 3 -17.98 14.47 2.58
CA THR A 3 -17.14 14.16 1.40
C THR A 3 -17.29 12.70 0.96
N THR A 4 -17.26 11.76 1.90
CA THR A 4 -17.41 10.33 1.60
C THR A 4 -18.79 9.98 1.06
N LEU A 5 -19.85 10.65 1.51
CA LEU A 5 -21.19 10.50 0.96
C LEU A 5 -21.26 11.02 -0.49
N VAL A 6 -20.64 12.18 -0.76
CA VAL A 6 -20.57 12.76 -2.10
C VAL A 6 -19.80 11.82 -3.02
N PHE A 7 -18.63 11.32 -2.63
CA PHE A 7 -17.84 10.39 -3.45
C PHE A 7 -18.56 9.07 -3.69
N LYS A 8 -19.28 8.55 -2.70
CA LYS A 8 -20.14 7.38 -2.88
C LYS A 8 -21.27 7.63 -3.90
N TRP A 9 -21.90 8.80 -3.83
CA TRP A 9 -22.93 9.20 -4.79
C TRP A 9 -22.36 9.35 -6.20
N LEU A 10 -21.14 9.89 -6.33
CA LEU A 10 -20.40 9.99 -7.61
C LEU A 10 -19.81 8.64 -8.07
N ARG A 11 -20.04 7.54 -7.34
CA ARG A 11 -19.48 6.21 -7.61
C ARG A 11 -17.94 6.18 -7.63
N GLN A 12 -17.31 7.09 -6.90
CA GLN A 12 -15.86 7.18 -6.74
C GLN A 12 -15.39 6.41 -5.50
N PRO A 13 -14.11 5.96 -5.45
CA PRO A 13 -13.53 5.31 -4.29
C PRO A 13 -13.64 6.18 -3.02
N LEU A 14 -14.05 5.58 -1.90
CA LEU A 14 -14.20 6.30 -0.63
C LEU A 14 -12.89 6.91 -0.13
N VAL A 15 -11.76 6.30 -0.48
CA VAL A 15 -10.42 6.78 -0.14
C VAL A 15 -10.18 8.20 -0.65
N LEU A 16 -10.59 8.49 -1.88
CA LEU A 16 -10.51 9.85 -2.43
C LEU A 16 -11.34 10.85 -1.61
N GLY A 17 -12.51 10.43 -1.13
CA GLY A 17 -13.33 11.24 -0.23
C GLY A 17 -12.66 11.53 1.11
N TYR A 18 -11.84 10.62 1.63
CA TYR A 18 -11.04 10.85 2.83
C TYR A 18 -9.88 11.83 2.57
N VAL A 19 -9.17 11.66 1.46
CA VAL A 19 -8.07 12.58 1.07
C VAL A 19 -8.61 14.00 0.86
N VAL A 20 -9.73 14.16 0.14
CA VAL A 20 -10.37 15.47 -0.04
C VAL A 20 -10.87 16.05 1.29
N ALA A 21 -11.40 15.23 2.19
CA ALA A 21 -11.75 15.69 3.54
C ALA A 21 -10.53 16.26 4.27
N GLY A 22 -9.38 15.56 4.20
CA GLY A 22 -8.12 16.01 4.78
C GLY A 22 -7.63 17.33 4.20
N LEU A 23 -7.67 17.47 2.88
CA LEU A 23 -7.34 18.72 2.19
C LEU A 23 -8.20 19.90 2.68
N LEU A 24 -9.52 19.69 2.87
CA LEU A 24 -10.45 20.74 3.31
C LEU A 24 -10.26 21.18 4.76
N VAL A 25 -9.83 20.27 5.67
CA VAL A 25 -9.62 20.58 7.10
C VAL A 25 -8.13 20.75 7.45
N GLY A 26 -7.24 20.61 6.46
CA GLY A 26 -5.80 20.74 6.63
C GLY A 26 -5.36 22.18 6.90
N PRO A 27 -4.15 22.38 7.41
CA PRO A 27 -3.63 23.68 7.81
C PRO A 27 -3.45 24.67 6.65
N HIS A 28 -3.47 24.16 5.42
CA HIS A 28 -3.26 24.96 4.20
C HIS A 28 -4.55 25.55 3.64
N THR A 29 -5.72 25.17 4.14
CA THR A 29 -7.02 25.68 3.68
C THR A 29 -7.71 26.43 4.81
N SER A 30 -8.16 27.66 4.56
CA SER A 30 -8.90 28.49 5.51
C SER A 30 -10.42 28.34 5.44
N LEU A 31 -10.91 27.34 4.67
CA LEU A 31 -12.35 27.16 4.40
C LEU A 31 -13.14 26.60 5.59
N LEU A 32 -12.51 25.79 6.41
CA LEU A 32 -13.12 25.11 7.56
C LEU A 32 -12.23 25.29 8.81
N PRO A 33 -12.77 25.05 10.02
CA PRO A 33 -11.94 25.01 11.22
C PRO A 33 -10.81 23.99 11.03
N THR A 34 -9.57 24.47 11.09
CA THR A 34 -8.38 23.65 10.92
C THR A 34 -8.10 22.84 12.19
N VAL A 35 -7.59 21.65 12.02
CA VAL A 35 -7.09 20.84 13.13
C VAL A 35 -5.75 21.41 13.57
N ALA A 36 -5.69 21.89 14.81
CA ALA A 36 -4.52 22.58 15.36
C ALA A 36 -3.41 21.63 15.83
N ASP A 37 -3.77 20.38 16.16
CA ASP A 37 -2.87 19.40 16.76
C ASP A 37 -2.39 18.38 15.72
N LEU A 38 -1.36 18.75 14.97
CA LEU A 38 -0.76 17.91 13.92
C LEU A 38 0.03 16.71 14.50
N GLU A 39 0.56 16.84 15.72
CA GLU A 39 1.34 15.74 16.34
C GLU A 39 0.44 14.56 16.71
N ASN A 40 -0.71 14.83 17.29
CA ASN A 40 -1.69 13.79 17.56
C ASN A 40 -2.22 13.14 16.28
N ILE A 41 -2.44 13.93 15.21
CA ILE A 41 -2.87 13.38 13.92
C ILE A 41 -1.81 12.44 13.35
N HIS A 42 -0.53 12.79 13.44
CA HIS A 42 0.55 11.93 13.00
C HIS A 42 0.52 10.58 13.73
N THR A 43 0.37 10.59 15.06
CA THR A 43 0.25 9.37 15.86
C THR A 43 -0.94 8.50 15.44
N TRP A 44 -2.12 9.10 15.22
CA TRP A 44 -3.30 8.38 14.75
C TRP A 44 -3.12 7.83 13.33
N SER A 45 -2.40 8.56 12.49
CA SER A 45 -2.04 8.14 11.13
C SER A 45 -1.13 6.92 11.16
N GLU A 46 -0.11 6.90 12.02
CA GLU A 46 0.78 5.73 12.20
C GLU A 46 0.01 4.49 12.62
N ILE A 47 -0.93 4.65 13.57
CA ILE A 47 -1.83 3.55 13.96
C ILE A 47 -2.66 3.09 12.75
N GLY A 48 -3.09 4.01 11.90
CA GLY A 48 -3.79 3.71 10.65
C GLY A 48 -2.97 2.82 9.72
N VAL A 49 -1.70 3.16 9.51
CA VAL A 49 -0.77 2.33 8.71
C VAL A 49 -0.60 0.94 9.33
N ILE A 50 -0.44 0.86 10.65
CA ILE A 50 -0.31 -0.42 11.36
C ILE A 50 -1.51 -1.33 11.07
N PHE A 51 -2.74 -0.84 11.20
CA PHE A 51 -3.95 -1.64 10.94
C PHE A 51 -4.15 -1.97 9.47
N LEU A 52 -3.76 -1.07 8.55
CA LEU A 52 -3.78 -1.34 7.12
C LEU A 52 -2.82 -2.49 6.76
N LEU A 53 -1.58 -2.43 7.26
CA LEU A 53 -0.57 -3.44 7.00
C LEU A 53 -0.87 -4.77 7.69
N PHE A 54 -1.46 -4.72 8.87
CA PHE A 54 -1.95 -5.90 9.57
C PHE A 54 -3.03 -6.62 8.76
N ALA A 55 -4.01 -5.88 8.23
CA ALA A 55 -5.06 -6.44 7.40
C ALA A 55 -4.51 -7.00 6.08
N LEU A 56 -3.59 -6.27 5.43
CA LEU A 56 -2.90 -6.76 4.25
C LEU A 56 -2.15 -8.08 4.54
N GLY A 57 -1.50 -8.16 5.71
CA GLY A 57 -0.89 -9.40 6.18
C GLY A 57 -1.89 -10.54 6.35
N LEU A 58 -3.10 -10.28 6.87
CA LEU A 58 -4.17 -11.28 7.00
C LEU A 58 -4.67 -11.83 5.65
N GLU A 59 -4.66 -11.00 4.61
CA GLU A 59 -5.02 -11.41 3.25
C GLU A 59 -3.90 -12.22 2.57
N PHE A 60 -2.66 -12.06 3.07
CA PHE A 60 -1.48 -12.74 2.53
C PHE A 60 -1.39 -14.19 3.00
N SER A 61 -1.26 -15.14 2.07
CA SER A 61 -1.10 -16.57 2.38
C SER A 61 0.04 -17.19 1.57
N PHE A 62 0.99 -17.78 2.28
CA PHE A 62 2.09 -18.56 1.67
C PHE A 62 1.57 -19.74 0.84
N ARG A 63 0.42 -20.33 1.22
CA ARG A 63 -0.21 -21.42 0.47
C ARG A 63 -0.74 -20.98 -0.89
N LYS A 64 -1.28 -19.76 -0.98
CA LYS A 64 -1.70 -19.18 -2.26
C LYS A 64 -0.49 -18.93 -3.15
N LEU A 65 0.58 -18.37 -2.59
CA LEU A 65 1.83 -18.11 -3.29
C LEU A 65 2.47 -19.40 -3.85
N ALA A 66 2.51 -20.47 -3.06
CA ALA A 66 3.08 -21.76 -3.50
C ALA A 66 2.33 -22.39 -4.69
N LYS A 67 1.08 -21.98 -4.95
CA LYS A 67 0.28 -22.45 -6.09
C LYS A 67 0.51 -21.62 -7.37
N VAL A 68 1.15 -20.47 -7.26
CA VAL A 68 1.46 -19.62 -8.42
C VAL A 68 2.57 -20.26 -9.25
N GLY A 69 2.34 -20.38 -10.55
CA GLY A 69 3.30 -21.02 -11.45
C GLY A 69 4.59 -20.22 -11.62
N GLY A 70 5.70 -20.90 -11.93
CA GLY A 70 7.00 -20.26 -12.09
C GLY A 70 7.03 -19.18 -13.17
N SER A 71 6.26 -19.32 -14.26
CA SER A 71 6.14 -18.30 -15.30
C SER A 71 5.56 -16.98 -14.79
N ALA A 72 4.50 -17.04 -13.98
CA ALA A 72 3.91 -15.85 -13.39
C ALA A 72 4.89 -15.16 -12.43
N SER A 73 5.61 -15.93 -11.61
CA SER A 73 6.62 -15.39 -10.69
C SER A 73 7.77 -14.71 -11.43
N ILE A 74 8.29 -15.31 -12.48
CA ILE A 74 9.36 -14.72 -13.29
C ILE A 74 8.86 -13.43 -13.96
N THR A 75 7.66 -13.45 -14.55
CA THR A 75 7.08 -12.28 -15.22
C THR A 75 6.91 -11.13 -14.22
N ALA A 76 6.33 -11.37 -13.05
CA ALA A 76 6.15 -10.34 -12.02
C ALA A 76 7.49 -9.74 -11.55
N VAL A 77 8.52 -10.57 -11.32
CA VAL A 77 9.83 -10.07 -10.90
C VAL A 77 10.51 -9.25 -12.00
N VAL A 78 10.42 -9.68 -13.25
CA VAL A 78 10.99 -8.94 -14.39
C VAL A 78 10.25 -7.61 -14.58
N GLU A 79 8.93 -7.62 -14.53
CA GLU A 79 8.08 -6.42 -14.63
C GLU A 79 8.38 -5.43 -13.51
N ALA A 80 8.29 -5.85 -12.25
CA ALA A 80 8.55 -4.99 -11.10
C ALA A 80 9.98 -4.41 -11.12
N SER A 81 10.99 -5.24 -11.47
CA SER A 81 12.38 -4.78 -11.59
C SER A 81 12.55 -3.77 -12.71
N GLY A 82 11.92 -4.02 -13.86
CA GLY A 82 11.92 -3.12 -15.02
C GLY A 82 11.29 -1.78 -14.70
N MET A 83 10.11 -1.78 -14.08
CA MET A 83 9.40 -0.57 -13.68
C MET A 83 10.12 0.20 -12.59
N LEU A 84 10.72 -0.50 -11.61
CA LEU A 84 11.58 0.10 -10.60
C LEU A 84 12.75 0.86 -11.25
N ALA A 85 13.42 0.22 -12.21
CA ALA A 85 14.55 0.84 -12.94
C ALA A 85 14.10 2.05 -13.77
N ILE A 86 13.00 1.92 -14.51
CA ILE A 86 12.43 3.01 -15.33
C ILE A 86 12.04 4.19 -14.43
N GLY A 87 11.30 3.95 -13.35
CA GLY A 87 10.90 4.99 -12.41
C GLY A 87 12.09 5.67 -11.72
N TYR A 88 13.10 4.88 -11.33
CA TYR A 88 14.35 5.43 -10.79
C TYR A 88 15.05 6.34 -11.79
N LEU A 89 15.26 5.89 -13.03
CA LEU A 89 15.90 6.68 -14.08
C LEU A 89 15.09 7.93 -14.41
N THR A 90 13.77 7.84 -14.44
CA THR A 90 12.89 8.99 -14.66
C THR A 90 13.05 10.02 -13.55
N GLY A 91 13.01 9.63 -12.27
CA GLY A 91 13.25 10.53 -11.15
C GLY A 91 14.62 11.20 -11.23
N ARG A 92 15.67 10.45 -11.56
CA ARG A 92 17.02 10.99 -11.78
C ARG A 92 17.08 11.99 -12.94
N ALA A 93 16.40 11.70 -14.04
CA ALA A 93 16.32 12.60 -15.19
C ALA A 93 15.55 13.90 -14.86
N MET A 94 14.58 13.85 -13.95
CA MET A 94 13.85 15.01 -13.42
C MET A 94 14.66 15.81 -12.38
N GLY A 95 15.88 15.39 -12.06
CA GLY A 95 16.74 16.06 -11.07
C GLY A 95 16.42 15.70 -9.61
N TRP A 96 15.60 14.70 -9.36
CA TRP A 96 15.27 14.26 -8.00
C TRP A 96 16.48 13.60 -7.33
N ASN A 97 16.51 13.63 -6.00
CA ASN A 97 17.53 12.92 -5.24
C ASN A 97 17.38 11.40 -5.40
N THR A 98 18.38 10.65 -4.93
CA THR A 98 18.42 9.18 -5.08
C THR A 98 17.26 8.50 -4.37
N MET A 99 16.87 8.98 -3.18
CA MET A 99 15.76 8.39 -2.41
C MET A 99 14.43 8.61 -3.09
N ASP A 100 14.10 9.84 -3.45
CA ASP A 100 12.83 10.15 -4.12
C ASP A 100 12.70 9.40 -5.44
N SER A 101 13.81 9.29 -6.19
CA SER A 101 13.84 8.50 -7.43
C SER A 101 13.60 7.01 -7.19
N LEU A 102 14.15 6.46 -6.11
CA LEU A 102 13.96 5.06 -5.72
C LEU A 102 12.51 4.81 -5.29
N PHE A 103 11.92 5.73 -4.50
CA PHE A 103 10.51 5.65 -4.13
C PHE A 103 9.59 5.77 -5.34
N LEU A 104 9.89 6.66 -6.28
CA LEU A 104 9.14 6.75 -7.53
C LEU A 104 9.16 5.41 -8.29
N GLY A 105 10.33 4.78 -8.40
CA GLY A 105 10.47 3.46 -9.00
C GLY A 105 9.63 2.40 -8.29
N GLY A 106 9.65 2.40 -6.95
CA GLY A 106 8.85 1.49 -6.14
C GLY A 106 7.33 1.69 -6.32
N ILE A 107 6.87 2.93 -6.39
CA ILE A 107 5.45 3.25 -6.61
C ILE A 107 5.01 2.78 -8.01
N LEU A 108 5.82 3.01 -9.03
CA LEU A 108 5.49 2.65 -10.41
C LEU A 108 5.60 1.13 -10.68
N SER A 109 6.28 0.38 -9.82
CA SER A 109 6.45 -1.07 -9.97
C SER A 109 5.28 -1.90 -9.44
N VAL A 110 4.19 -1.26 -9.00
CA VAL A 110 3.02 -1.93 -8.43
C VAL A 110 1.78 -1.55 -9.22
N SER A 111 1.06 -2.57 -9.71
CA SER A 111 -0.20 -2.40 -10.44
C SER A 111 -1.41 -2.48 -9.52
N SER A 112 -2.55 -1.98 -9.99
CA SER A 112 -3.82 -2.11 -9.26
C SER A 112 -4.55 -3.39 -9.64
N THR A 113 -4.43 -4.42 -8.81
CA THR A 113 -5.14 -5.70 -8.96
C THR A 113 -6.65 -5.50 -9.16
N THR A 114 -7.27 -4.58 -8.42
CA THR A 114 -8.70 -4.31 -8.52
C THR A 114 -9.11 -3.75 -9.88
N ILE A 115 -8.32 -2.83 -10.43
CA ILE A 115 -8.60 -2.22 -11.76
C ILE A 115 -8.47 -3.28 -12.83
N ILE A 116 -7.42 -4.10 -12.80
CA ILE A 116 -7.17 -5.13 -13.80
C ILE A 116 -8.27 -6.21 -13.76
N ILE A 117 -8.65 -6.68 -12.58
CA ILE A 117 -9.72 -7.68 -12.43
C ILE A 117 -11.04 -7.13 -12.96
N ARG A 118 -11.36 -5.87 -12.66
CA ARG A 118 -12.58 -5.23 -13.14
C ARG A 118 -12.57 -5.04 -14.66
N ALA A 119 -11.47 -4.59 -15.24
CA ALA A 119 -11.32 -4.47 -16.68
C ALA A 119 -11.52 -5.82 -17.39
N PHE A 120 -10.94 -6.90 -16.84
CA PHE A 120 -11.12 -8.25 -17.39
C PHE A 120 -12.57 -8.74 -17.28
N ASP A 121 -13.29 -8.32 -16.25
CA ASP A 121 -14.71 -8.62 -16.08
C ASP A 121 -15.57 -7.91 -17.13
N GLU A 122 -15.37 -6.61 -17.26
CA GLU A 122 -16.11 -5.77 -18.21
C GLU A 122 -15.84 -6.16 -19.67
N LEU A 123 -14.63 -6.59 -19.99
CA LEU A 123 -14.22 -7.06 -21.32
C LEU A 123 -14.53 -8.55 -21.57
N GLY A 124 -15.02 -9.29 -20.58
CA GLY A 124 -15.30 -10.73 -20.69
C GLY A 124 -14.06 -11.60 -20.86
N LEU A 125 -12.89 -11.14 -20.42
CA LEU A 125 -11.60 -11.80 -20.63
C LEU A 125 -11.19 -12.76 -19.52
N LYS A 126 -11.92 -12.84 -18.41
CA LYS A 126 -11.58 -13.65 -17.22
C LYS A 126 -11.35 -15.15 -17.51
N THR A 127 -12.02 -15.68 -18.54
CA THR A 127 -11.96 -17.10 -18.92
C THR A 127 -10.85 -17.41 -19.92
N GLN A 128 -10.13 -16.41 -20.41
CA GLN A 128 -9.04 -16.59 -21.35
C GLN A 128 -7.80 -17.20 -20.67
N GLY A 129 -7.03 -18.03 -21.41
CA GLY A 129 -5.87 -18.71 -20.85
C GLY A 129 -4.80 -17.77 -20.31
N PHE A 130 -4.58 -16.61 -20.94
CA PHE A 130 -3.65 -15.60 -20.45
C PHE A 130 -4.12 -14.90 -19.17
N ALA A 131 -5.43 -14.83 -18.92
CA ALA A 131 -5.96 -14.22 -17.71
C ALA A 131 -5.47 -14.95 -16.44
N VAL A 132 -5.34 -16.27 -16.51
CA VAL A 132 -4.78 -17.07 -15.40
C VAL A 132 -3.34 -16.65 -15.09
N LEU A 133 -2.54 -16.41 -16.13
CA LEU A 133 -1.17 -15.92 -15.98
C LEU A 133 -1.15 -14.53 -15.35
N VAL A 134 -1.96 -13.61 -15.86
CA VAL A 134 -2.06 -12.24 -15.33
C VAL A 134 -2.50 -12.24 -13.86
N PHE A 135 -3.50 -13.03 -13.48
CA PHE A 135 -3.91 -13.15 -12.10
C PHE A 135 -2.81 -13.73 -11.20
N GLY A 136 -2.02 -14.67 -11.74
CA GLY A 136 -0.83 -15.17 -11.04
C GLY A 136 0.24 -14.09 -10.88
N VAL A 137 0.49 -13.28 -11.91
CA VAL A 137 1.43 -12.14 -11.85
C VAL A 137 0.98 -11.15 -10.77
N LEU A 138 -0.28 -10.74 -10.76
CA LEU A 138 -0.81 -9.81 -9.76
C LEU A 138 -0.61 -10.29 -8.31
N VAL A 139 -0.82 -11.59 -8.06
CA VAL A 139 -0.58 -12.16 -6.72
C VAL A 139 0.89 -12.06 -6.31
N VAL A 140 1.81 -12.29 -7.25
CA VAL A 140 3.26 -12.16 -6.96
C VAL A 140 3.67 -10.70 -6.85
N GLU A 141 3.09 -9.83 -7.67
CA GLU A 141 3.33 -8.39 -7.66
C GLU A 141 2.92 -7.76 -6.32
N ASP A 142 1.77 -8.15 -5.75
CA ASP A 142 1.35 -7.74 -4.41
C ASP A 142 2.40 -8.13 -3.36
N LEU A 143 3.01 -9.32 -3.48
CA LEU A 143 4.10 -9.75 -2.60
C LEU A 143 5.38 -8.92 -2.82
N VAL A 144 5.74 -8.67 -4.08
CA VAL A 144 6.91 -7.83 -4.42
C VAL A 144 6.70 -6.41 -3.89
N ALA A 145 5.48 -5.87 -3.98
CA ALA A 145 5.12 -4.56 -3.42
C ALA A 145 5.39 -4.49 -1.91
N ILE A 146 5.00 -5.52 -1.17
CA ILE A 146 5.25 -5.60 0.26
C ILE A 146 6.74 -5.65 0.56
N LEU A 147 7.50 -6.49 -0.15
CA LEU A 147 8.95 -6.58 -0.01
C LEU A 147 9.63 -5.25 -0.33
N LEU A 148 9.22 -4.59 -1.41
CA LEU A 148 9.72 -3.26 -1.79
C LEU A 148 9.40 -2.22 -0.70
N MET A 149 8.20 -2.19 -0.17
CA MET A 149 7.82 -1.27 0.90
C MET A 149 8.69 -1.47 2.15
N VAL A 150 8.96 -2.72 2.52
CA VAL A 150 9.84 -3.06 3.65
C VAL A 150 11.28 -2.63 3.37
N LEU A 151 11.79 -2.91 2.16
CA LEU A 151 13.13 -2.50 1.74
C LEU A 151 13.28 -0.99 1.73
N LEU A 152 12.35 -0.28 1.08
CA LEU A 152 12.39 1.17 0.97
C LEU A 152 12.28 1.85 2.34
N SER A 153 11.40 1.36 3.24
CA SER A 153 11.30 1.89 4.60
C SER A 153 12.58 1.64 5.41
N THR A 154 13.23 0.49 5.23
CA THR A 154 14.51 0.18 5.91
C THR A 154 15.64 1.08 5.41
N VAL A 155 15.71 1.31 4.10
CA VAL A 155 16.70 2.22 3.48
C VAL A 155 16.44 3.67 3.89
N ALA A 156 15.18 4.10 3.97
CA ALA A 156 14.81 5.44 4.42
C ALA A 156 15.23 5.72 5.88
N VAL A 157 15.10 4.72 6.76
CA VAL A 157 15.51 4.84 8.17
C VAL A 157 17.03 4.86 8.32
N SER A 158 17.77 4.08 7.52
CA SER A 158 19.24 3.98 7.62
C SER A 158 19.96 5.24 7.12
N GLN A 159 19.35 6.02 6.22
CA GLN A 159 19.88 7.25 5.58
C GLN A 159 21.31 7.12 4.97
N GLN A 160 21.87 5.93 4.90
CA GLN A 160 23.23 5.67 4.43
C GLN A 160 23.21 4.68 3.26
N PHE A 161 23.87 5.08 2.17
CA PHE A 161 23.99 4.29 0.94
C PHE A 161 25.37 3.61 0.80
N SER A 162 26.04 3.28 1.89
CA SER A 162 27.24 2.44 1.75
C SER A 162 26.82 1.00 1.44
N GLY A 163 27.39 0.40 0.40
CA GLY A 163 27.00 -0.94 -0.05
C GLY A 163 27.18 -2.02 1.02
N THR A 164 28.14 -1.85 1.94
CA THR A 164 28.37 -2.74 3.08
C THR A 164 27.28 -2.63 4.12
N GLU A 165 26.83 -1.44 4.45
CA GLU A 165 25.74 -1.21 5.44
C GLU A 165 24.41 -1.72 4.91
N LEU A 166 24.14 -1.51 3.63
CA LEU A 166 22.95 -2.08 2.97
C LEU A 166 22.96 -3.61 3.04
N PHE A 167 24.10 -4.24 2.80
CA PHE A 167 24.24 -5.70 2.90
C PHE A 167 23.96 -6.22 4.30
N PHE A 168 24.49 -5.54 5.34
CA PHE A 168 24.21 -5.88 6.73
C PHE A 168 22.76 -5.63 7.12
N ALA A 169 22.15 -4.53 6.65
CA ALA A 169 20.73 -4.24 6.89
C ALA A 169 19.83 -5.30 6.26
N LEU A 170 20.10 -5.70 5.02
CA LEU A 170 19.38 -6.79 4.35
C LEU A 170 19.59 -8.14 5.03
N GLY A 171 20.81 -8.44 5.48
CA GLY A 171 21.12 -9.64 6.26
C GLY A 171 20.34 -9.68 7.58
N LYS A 172 20.33 -8.56 8.30
CA LYS A 172 19.56 -8.40 9.54
C LYS A 172 18.06 -8.57 9.31
N LEU A 173 17.53 -7.96 8.24
CA LEU A 173 16.14 -8.12 7.84
C LEU A 173 15.82 -9.58 7.50
N GLY A 174 16.67 -10.25 6.72
CA GLY A 174 16.50 -11.66 6.38
C GLY A 174 16.47 -12.57 7.61
N ILE A 175 17.40 -12.39 8.54
CA ILE A 175 17.43 -13.13 9.81
C ILE A 175 16.17 -12.86 10.64
N PHE A 176 15.74 -11.59 10.73
CA PHE A 176 14.53 -11.21 11.44
C PHE A 176 13.29 -11.88 10.84
N LEU A 177 13.14 -11.82 9.52
CA LEU A 177 12.02 -12.47 8.82
C LEU A 177 12.02 -13.99 9.02
N VAL A 178 13.15 -14.66 8.83
CA VAL A 178 13.26 -16.11 9.01
C VAL A 178 12.92 -16.50 10.45
N LEU A 179 13.45 -15.81 11.45
CA LEU A 179 13.22 -16.10 12.86
C LEU A 179 11.73 -15.96 13.21
N TRP A 180 11.10 -14.88 12.76
CA TRP A 180 9.69 -14.61 13.07
C TRP A 180 8.73 -15.48 12.25
N PHE A 181 9.01 -15.75 10.98
CA PHE A 181 8.16 -16.66 10.20
C PHE A 181 8.30 -18.10 10.68
N VAL A 182 9.51 -18.62 10.88
CA VAL A 182 9.70 -20.00 11.36
C VAL A 182 9.18 -20.15 12.79
N GLY A 183 9.56 -19.26 13.69
CA GLY A 183 9.08 -19.29 15.07
C GLY A 183 7.59 -18.99 15.19
N GLY A 184 7.11 -17.99 14.46
CA GLY A 184 5.72 -17.54 14.50
C GLY A 184 4.73 -18.55 13.93
N ILE A 185 5.05 -19.23 12.81
CA ILE A 185 4.19 -20.28 12.23
C ILE A 185 4.04 -21.48 13.17
N LEU A 186 5.04 -21.75 14.00
CA LEU A 186 4.95 -22.83 14.98
C LEU A 186 4.22 -22.39 16.26
N LEU A 187 4.53 -21.18 16.76
CA LEU A 187 4.07 -20.72 18.07
C LEU A 187 2.64 -20.17 18.02
N ILE A 188 2.33 -19.28 17.07
CA ILE A 188 1.06 -18.55 17.02
C ILE A 188 -0.15 -19.47 16.78
N PRO A 189 -0.15 -20.36 15.78
CA PRO A 189 -1.27 -21.29 15.58
C PRO A 189 -1.44 -22.23 16.77
N THR A 190 -0.33 -22.68 17.38
CA THR A 190 -0.39 -23.57 18.55
C THR A 190 -1.03 -22.86 19.75
N LEU A 191 -0.63 -21.61 20.02
CA LEU A 191 -1.19 -20.79 21.08
C LEU A 191 -2.70 -20.56 20.87
N LEU A 192 -3.09 -20.11 19.70
CA LEU A 192 -4.49 -19.83 19.36
C LEU A 192 -5.35 -21.09 19.41
N ASN A 193 -4.86 -22.21 18.90
CA ASN A 193 -5.60 -23.47 18.94
C ASN A 193 -5.81 -23.98 20.38
N ARG A 194 -4.81 -23.81 21.27
CA ARG A 194 -4.91 -24.22 22.66
C ARG A 194 -5.90 -23.37 23.46
N THR A 195 -6.00 -22.08 23.12
CA THR A 195 -6.88 -21.11 23.79
C THR A 195 -8.24 -20.97 23.11
N ARG A 196 -8.46 -21.58 21.95
CA ARG A 196 -9.66 -21.45 21.12
C ARG A 196 -10.97 -21.65 21.88
N LYS A 197 -11.01 -22.63 22.81
CA LYS A 197 -12.23 -22.95 23.58
C LYS A 197 -12.60 -21.87 24.59
N LEU A 198 -11.65 -21.00 24.97
CA LEU A 198 -11.83 -19.90 25.92
C LEU A 198 -12.10 -18.55 25.22
N MET A 199 -11.88 -18.48 23.89
CA MET A 199 -11.98 -17.22 23.14
C MET A 199 -13.39 -17.02 22.59
N ASN A 200 -14.07 -15.98 23.06
CA ASN A 200 -15.21 -15.36 22.38
C ASN A 200 -14.69 -14.36 21.32
N ASP A 201 -15.61 -13.73 20.58
CA ASP A 201 -15.28 -12.79 19.50
C ASP A 201 -14.52 -11.56 20.00
N GLU A 202 -14.91 -11.03 21.15
CA GLU A 202 -14.25 -9.90 21.79
C GLU A 202 -12.81 -10.25 22.20
N MET A 203 -12.62 -11.38 22.86
CA MET A 203 -11.28 -11.85 23.26
C MET A 203 -10.39 -12.12 22.03
N LEU A 204 -10.95 -12.70 20.97
CA LEU A 204 -10.20 -12.95 19.74
C LEU A 204 -9.74 -11.65 19.08
N LEU A 205 -10.61 -10.63 19.03
CA LEU A 205 -10.25 -9.30 18.53
C LEU A 205 -9.13 -8.69 19.36
N VAL A 206 -9.29 -8.65 20.69
CA VAL A 206 -8.29 -8.04 21.60
C VAL A 206 -6.95 -8.76 21.50
N VAL A 207 -6.95 -10.09 21.51
CA VAL A 207 -5.72 -10.90 21.39
C VAL A 207 -5.05 -10.67 20.03
N SER A 208 -5.80 -10.60 18.94
CA SER A 208 -5.25 -10.35 17.60
C SER A 208 -4.59 -8.97 17.51
N ILE A 209 -5.23 -7.93 18.08
CA ILE A 209 -4.67 -6.59 18.14
C ILE A 209 -3.43 -6.56 19.06
N ALA A 210 -3.49 -7.21 20.21
CA ALA A 210 -2.36 -7.28 21.13
C ALA A 210 -1.14 -7.97 20.51
N LEU A 211 -1.35 -9.06 19.76
CA LEU A 211 -0.29 -9.73 19.01
C LEU A 211 0.28 -8.82 17.91
N CYS A 212 -0.59 -8.10 17.18
CA CYS A 212 -0.16 -7.13 16.18
C CYS A 212 0.74 -6.05 16.81
N LEU A 213 0.27 -5.37 17.84
CA LEU A 213 1.01 -4.30 18.51
C LEU A 213 2.29 -4.82 19.18
N GLY A 214 2.26 -6.03 19.74
CA GLY A 214 3.45 -6.71 20.29
C GLY A 214 4.52 -6.92 19.21
N MET A 215 4.14 -7.36 18.01
CA MET A 215 5.08 -7.53 16.90
C MET A 215 5.57 -6.19 16.35
N VAL A 216 4.70 -5.18 16.29
CA VAL A 216 5.08 -3.79 15.95
C VAL A 216 6.19 -3.30 16.91
N TYR A 217 6.00 -3.49 18.21
CA TYR A 217 6.99 -3.13 19.21
C TYR A 217 8.32 -3.88 19.02
N LEU A 218 8.27 -5.19 18.80
CA LEU A 218 9.46 -6.01 18.55
C LEU A 218 10.21 -5.62 17.28
N ALA A 219 9.48 -5.32 16.20
CA ALA A 219 10.07 -4.82 14.95
C ALA A 219 10.77 -3.47 15.17
N ALA A 220 10.12 -2.54 15.88
CA ALA A 220 10.68 -1.23 16.21
C ALA A 220 11.95 -1.36 17.06
N GLN A 221 11.96 -2.22 18.09
CA GLN A 221 13.16 -2.50 18.89
C GLN A 221 14.30 -3.13 18.07
N ALA A 222 13.96 -3.89 17.05
CA ALA A 222 14.95 -4.45 16.12
C ALA A 222 15.43 -3.42 15.07
N GLY A 223 14.90 -2.18 15.06
CA GLY A 223 15.25 -1.11 14.12
C GLY A 223 14.57 -1.24 12.77
N PHE A 224 13.41 -1.86 12.73
CA PHE A 224 12.55 -1.97 11.54
C PHE A 224 11.30 -1.09 11.69
N SER A 225 10.58 -0.90 10.59
CA SER A 225 9.34 -0.12 10.60
C SER A 225 8.21 -0.84 11.37
N SER A 226 7.36 -0.05 12.01
CA SER A 226 6.13 -0.52 12.66
C SER A 226 5.22 -1.26 11.68
N ALA A 227 5.18 -0.78 10.45
CA ALA A 227 4.43 -1.36 9.34
C ALA A 227 4.84 -2.81 9.04
N LEU A 228 6.15 -3.11 9.04
CA LEU A 228 6.68 -4.47 8.87
C LEU A 228 6.20 -5.40 9.98
N GLY A 229 6.27 -4.96 11.24
CA GLY A 229 5.82 -5.75 12.38
C GLY A 229 4.33 -6.13 12.25
N ALA A 230 3.50 -5.15 11.91
CA ALA A 230 2.08 -5.36 11.70
C ALA A 230 1.80 -6.38 10.57
N PHE A 231 2.47 -6.21 9.44
CA PHE A 231 2.34 -7.12 8.29
C PHE A 231 2.75 -8.56 8.64
N ILE A 232 3.90 -8.74 9.31
CA ILE A 232 4.37 -10.09 9.73
C ILE A 232 3.33 -10.76 10.63
N MET A 233 2.80 -10.04 11.63
CA MET A 233 1.79 -10.64 12.51
C MET A 233 0.51 -10.98 11.77
N GLY A 234 0.03 -10.11 10.86
CA GLY A 234 -1.11 -10.40 10.00
C GLY A 234 -0.90 -11.67 9.18
N SER A 235 0.27 -11.82 8.54
CA SER A 235 0.62 -13.00 7.74
C SER A 235 0.72 -14.29 8.58
N LEU A 236 1.21 -14.20 9.81
CA LEU A 236 1.24 -15.34 10.74
C LEU A 236 -0.16 -15.78 11.16
N LEU A 237 -1.06 -14.82 11.41
CA LEU A 237 -2.44 -15.08 11.76
C LEU A 237 -3.24 -15.62 10.55
N ALA A 238 -2.89 -15.23 9.33
CA ALA A 238 -3.47 -15.73 8.09
C ALA A 238 -3.30 -17.26 7.91
N GLU A 239 -2.24 -17.83 8.46
CA GLU A 239 -2.00 -19.29 8.42
C GLU A 239 -2.76 -20.06 9.51
N THR A 240 -3.52 -19.37 10.37
CA THR A 240 -4.32 -20.00 11.44
C THR A 240 -5.73 -20.38 10.95
N VAL A 241 -6.36 -21.32 11.63
CA VAL A 241 -7.75 -21.72 11.36
C VAL A 241 -8.78 -20.63 11.70
N MET A 242 -8.34 -19.56 12.37
CA MET A 242 -9.19 -18.43 12.77
C MET A 242 -9.01 -17.21 11.87
N ALA A 243 -8.22 -17.29 10.80
CA ALA A 243 -7.85 -16.17 9.93
C ALA A 243 -9.08 -15.38 9.44
N GLU A 244 -10.06 -16.05 8.81
CA GLU A 244 -11.28 -15.42 8.30
C GLU A 244 -12.07 -14.69 9.41
N LYS A 245 -12.13 -15.31 10.59
CA LYS A 245 -12.83 -14.71 11.73
C LYS A 245 -12.11 -13.48 12.26
N ILE A 246 -10.78 -13.54 12.36
CA ILE A 246 -9.94 -12.42 12.77
C ILE A 246 -10.08 -11.28 11.76
N GLU A 247 -10.01 -11.57 10.47
CA GLU A 247 -10.18 -10.59 9.39
C GLU A 247 -11.54 -9.87 9.51
N HIS A 248 -12.63 -10.64 9.69
CA HIS A 248 -13.97 -10.08 9.85
C HIS A 248 -14.09 -9.18 11.08
N LEU A 249 -13.52 -9.59 12.22
CA LEU A 249 -13.57 -8.83 13.48
C LEU A 249 -12.69 -7.58 13.44
N THR A 250 -11.55 -7.61 12.77
CA THR A 250 -10.61 -6.48 12.68
C THR A 250 -10.98 -5.48 11.58
N LYS A 251 -11.82 -5.87 10.61
CA LYS A 251 -12.23 -5.02 9.50
C LYS A 251 -12.79 -3.66 9.91
N PRO A 252 -13.73 -3.53 10.87
CA PRO A 252 -14.24 -2.22 11.29
C PRO A 252 -13.15 -1.34 11.89
N VAL A 253 -12.20 -1.94 12.63
CA VAL A 253 -11.06 -1.22 13.20
C VAL A 253 -10.14 -0.72 12.09
N LYS A 254 -9.79 -1.58 11.15
CA LYS A 254 -9.02 -1.20 9.95
C LYS A 254 -9.69 -0.05 9.20
N ASP A 255 -10.98 -0.17 8.90
CA ASP A 255 -11.71 0.82 8.10
C ASP A 255 -11.75 2.20 8.79
N LEU A 256 -11.91 2.24 10.12
CA LEU A 256 -11.84 3.47 10.91
C LEU A 256 -10.46 4.12 10.83
N PHE A 257 -9.41 3.36 11.14
CA PHE A 257 -8.05 3.89 11.18
C PHE A 257 -7.50 4.19 9.77
N ALA A 258 -7.92 3.43 8.75
CA ALA A 258 -7.63 3.75 7.36
C ALA A 258 -8.22 5.11 6.95
N ALA A 259 -9.46 5.40 7.37
CA ALA A 259 -10.06 6.70 7.11
C ALA A 259 -9.26 7.84 7.75
N ILE A 260 -8.80 7.67 9.00
CA ILE A 260 -7.95 8.64 9.70
C ILE A 260 -6.63 8.84 8.96
N PHE A 261 -5.96 7.73 8.55
CA PHE A 261 -4.73 7.79 7.78
C PHE A 261 -4.90 8.57 6.48
N PHE A 262 -5.90 8.25 5.66
CA PHE A 262 -6.10 8.95 4.39
C PHE A 262 -6.52 10.41 4.57
N VAL A 263 -7.24 10.76 5.64
CA VAL A 263 -7.50 12.16 6.00
C VAL A 263 -6.20 12.87 6.36
N SER A 264 -5.31 12.26 7.13
CA SER A 264 -4.01 12.86 7.47
C SER A 264 -3.11 13.04 6.24
N VAL A 265 -3.10 12.08 5.32
CA VAL A 265 -2.42 12.23 4.02
C VAL A 265 -2.97 13.43 3.25
N GLY A 266 -4.30 13.59 3.21
CA GLY A 266 -4.94 14.74 2.58
C GLY A 266 -4.54 16.09 3.18
N MET A 267 -4.29 16.14 4.50
CA MET A 267 -3.83 17.37 5.18
C MET A 267 -2.43 17.81 4.77
N LEU A 268 -1.60 16.87 4.31
CA LEU A 268 -0.24 17.14 3.84
C LEU A 268 -0.18 17.67 2.40
N ILE A 269 -1.28 17.59 1.66
CA ILE A 269 -1.32 18.04 0.26
C ILE A 269 -1.36 19.57 0.23
N ASP A 270 -0.38 20.20 -0.45
CA ASP A 270 -0.39 21.64 -0.72
C ASP A 270 -1.62 21.97 -1.60
N PRO A 271 -2.41 23.00 -1.25
CA PRO A 271 -3.53 23.46 -2.07
C PRO A 271 -3.15 23.77 -3.53
N LYS A 272 -1.92 24.21 -3.77
CA LYS A 272 -1.43 24.42 -5.13
C LYS A 272 -1.35 23.11 -5.93
N ALA A 273 -0.95 22.01 -5.29
CA ALA A 273 -0.93 20.69 -5.91
C ALA A 273 -2.35 20.20 -6.22
N SER A 274 -3.36 20.61 -5.46
CA SER A 274 -4.75 20.22 -5.69
C SER A 274 -5.31 20.76 -7.01
N LEU A 275 -4.83 21.90 -7.49
CA LEU A 275 -5.18 22.43 -8.81
C LEU A 275 -4.75 21.52 -9.97
N PHE A 276 -3.67 20.74 -9.75
CA PHE A 276 -3.20 19.74 -10.72
C PHE A 276 -3.98 18.43 -10.64
N LEU A 277 -4.67 18.16 -9.52
CA LEU A 277 -5.39 16.91 -9.28
C LEU A 277 -6.89 17.04 -9.55
N ILE A 278 -7.50 18.18 -9.19
CA ILE A 278 -8.95 18.38 -9.29
C ILE A 278 -9.37 18.53 -10.74
N GLY A 279 -10.27 17.64 -11.17
CA GLY A 279 -10.84 17.67 -12.50
C GLY A 279 -9.95 17.12 -13.60
N THR A 280 -8.77 16.57 -13.28
CA THR A 280 -7.97 15.86 -14.28
C THR A 280 -8.68 14.58 -14.69
N GLU A 281 -9.03 14.48 -15.96
CA GLU A 281 -9.56 13.28 -16.58
C GLU A 281 -8.45 12.53 -17.29
N MET A 282 -8.34 11.24 -17.02
CA MET A 282 -7.48 10.34 -17.78
C MET A 282 -8.36 9.65 -18.83
N ASP A 283 -8.04 9.87 -20.09
CA ASP A 283 -8.72 9.27 -21.23
C ASP A 283 -7.71 8.45 -22.05
N TYR A 284 -8.20 7.48 -22.78
CA TYR A 284 -7.37 6.71 -23.72
C TYR A 284 -7.80 7.04 -25.14
N GLU A 285 -6.95 7.77 -25.85
CA GLU A 285 -7.21 8.13 -27.26
C GLU A 285 -6.48 7.15 -28.18
N GLU A 286 -7.26 6.54 -29.07
CA GLU A 286 -6.77 5.64 -30.10
C GLU A 286 -6.87 6.32 -31.48
N GLU A 287 -5.74 6.83 -31.94
CA GLU A 287 -5.59 7.35 -33.30
C GLU A 287 -4.85 6.36 -34.18
N LYS A 288 -5.05 6.46 -35.52
CA LYS A 288 -4.46 5.54 -36.51
C LYS A 288 -2.92 5.38 -36.43
N LEU A 289 -2.20 6.29 -35.75
CA LEU A 289 -0.74 6.33 -35.64
C LEU A 289 -0.21 6.55 -34.23
N LYS A 290 -1.09 6.83 -33.25
CA LYS A 290 -0.74 6.99 -31.83
C LYS A 290 -1.90 6.52 -30.98
N SER A 291 -1.65 5.59 -30.09
CA SER A 291 -2.58 5.23 -29.03
C SER A 291 -1.88 5.44 -27.67
N GLY A 292 -2.58 6.06 -26.72
CA GLY A 292 -2.02 6.33 -25.41
C GLY A 292 -3.00 7.00 -24.46
N PHE A 293 -2.62 7.02 -23.18
CA PHE A 293 -3.36 7.75 -22.17
C PHE A 293 -3.13 9.25 -22.33
N VAL A 294 -4.23 10.00 -22.35
CA VAL A 294 -4.21 11.47 -22.40
C VAL A 294 -4.79 12.00 -21.11
N PHE A 295 -4.08 12.94 -20.48
CA PHE A 295 -4.53 13.62 -19.29
C PHE A 295 -5.09 15.00 -19.69
N LYS A 296 -6.37 15.22 -19.41
CA LYS A 296 -7.06 16.50 -19.64
C LYS A 296 -7.32 17.16 -18.30
N ASN A 297 -6.68 18.28 -18.01
CA ASN A 297 -6.91 19.06 -16.79
C ASN A 297 -7.68 20.35 -17.13
N PRO A 298 -8.88 20.58 -16.58
CA PRO A 298 -9.66 21.78 -16.85
C PRO A 298 -9.00 23.08 -16.33
N ASN A 299 -8.04 22.95 -15.42
CA ASN A 299 -7.29 24.08 -14.88
C ASN A 299 -6.03 24.45 -15.70
N GLU A 300 -5.78 23.70 -16.77
CA GLU A 300 -4.61 23.91 -17.64
C GLU A 300 -4.65 25.27 -18.33
N LYS A 301 -3.59 26.08 -18.17
CA LYS A 301 -3.43 27.37 -18.86
C LYS A 301 -2.50 27.29 -20.06
N GLY A 302 -1.72 26.25 -20.17
CA GLY A 302 -0.84 26.02 -21.30
C GLY A 302 -0.02 24.75 -21.18
N ARG A 303 0.39 24.19 -22.32
CA ARG A 303 1.27 23.02 -22.41
C ARG A 303 2.64 23.40 -22.91
N CYS A 304 3.65 22.63 -22.53
CA CYS A 304 4.96 22.76 -23.16
C CYS A 304 4.86 22.36 -24.65
N GLY A 305 5.81 22.80 -25.45
CA GLY A 305 5.85 22.47 -26.88
C GLY A 305 6.00 20.96 -27.18
N CYS A 306 6.37 20.15 -26.19
CA CYS A 306 6.41 18.68 -26.27
C CYS A 306 5.05 18.02 -25.96
N GLY A 307 4.07 18.75 -25.37
CA GLY A 307 2.76 18.23 -24.99
C GLY A 307 2.74 17.38 -23.70
N GLU A 308 3.89 17.15 -23.07
CA GLU A 308 4.02 16.22 -21.94
C GLU A 308 3.88 16.89 -20.55
N SER A 309 3.94 18.21 -20.47
CA SER A 309 3.74 18.95 -19.22
C SER A 309 2.83 20.16 -19.42
N PHE A 310 2.06 20.51 -18.41
CA PHE A 310 1.15 21.66 -18.41
C PHE A 310 1.38 22.52 -17.14
N HIS A 311 0.91 23.77 -17.18
CA HIS A 311 0.85 24.66 -16.03
C HIS A 311 -0.58 25.14 -15.79
N VAL A 312 -0.93 25.37 -14.52
CA VAL A 312 -2.25 25.82 -14.06
C VAL A 312 -2.22 27.28 -13.56
#